data_73a51fbb5869e703eb9da0342bbd9ba6
#
_entry.id   73a51fbb5869e703eb9da0342bbd9ba6
#
_cell.length_a   1.000
_cell.length_b   1.000
_cell.length_c   1.000
_cell.angle_alpha   90.00
_cell.angle_beta   90.00
_cell.angle_gamma   90.00
#
_symmetry.space_group_name_H-M   'P 1'
#
loop_
_entity.id
_entity.type
_entity.pdbx_description
1 polymer ?
#
loop_
_entity_poly.entity_id
_entity_poly.type
_entity_poly.pdbx_seq_one_letter_code
_entity_poly.pdbx_strand_id
1 'polypeptide(L)'
;MSNLEIIQLEICNKYGVKFEPSALDLKVGISLDIKEKSKSEPIHALRHPITSDTTGWYIWAGEYSDEKDFFQPLHVVHLEEWCPLIFPYLGLPAGSRVLIAENGDYVDVWEDLSLLDI
;
A
#
# COMPACT_ATOMS: atom_id res chain seq x y z
N MET A 1 8.08 -2.82 20.07
CA MET A 1 7.26 -2.48 18.90
C MET A 1 7.57 -1.06 18.47
N SER A 2 7.84 -0.83 17.21
CA SER A 2 8.12 0.52 16.72
C SER A 2 6.85 1.37 16.71
N ASN A 3 7.01 2.70 16.72
CA ASN A 3 5.86 3.61 16.62
C ASN A 3 5.05 3.35 15.36
N LEU A 4 5.73 2.96 14.30
CA LEU A 4 5.10 2.70 13.02
C LEU A 4 4.20 1.47 13.07
N GLU A 5 4.65 0.40 13.72
CA GLU A 5 3.83 -0.78 13.90
C GLU A 5 2.60 -0.49 14.75
N ILE A 6 2.74 0.36 15.74
CA ILE A 6 1.62 0.77 16.59
C ILE A 6 0.58 1.51 15.74
N ILE A 7 1.00 2.43 14.87
CA ILE A 7 0.11 3.16 13.98
C ILE A 7 -0.60 2.19 13.03
N GLN A 8 0.12 1.25 12.45
CA GLN A 8 -0.47 0.27 11.54
C GLN A 8 -1.48 -0.63 12.27
N LEU A 9 -1.17 -1.02 13.50
CA LEU A 9 -2.07 -1.83 14.30
C LEU A 9 -3.36 -1.06 14.64
N GLU A 10 -3.24 0.22 14.95
CA GLU A 10 -4.41 1.07 15.22
C GLU A 10 -5.32 1.18 14.00
N ILE A 11 -4.75 1.29 12.81
CA ILE A 11 -5.53 1.31 11.56
C ILE A 11 -6.30 0.00 11.40
N CYS A 12 -5.66 -1.13 11.61
CA CYS A 12 -6.32 -2.43 11.52
C CYS A 12 -7.46 -2.56 12.53
N ASN A 13 -7.25 -2.08 13.75
CA ASN A 13 -8.29 -2.09 14.78
C ASN A 13 -9.48 -1.20 14.39
N LYS A 14 -9.20 -0.04 13.79
CA LYS A 14 -10.25 0.87 13.32
C LYS A 14 -11.16 0.21 12.30
N TYR A 15 -10.59 -0.58 11.40
CA TYR A 15 -11.36 -1.24 10.33
C TYR A 15 -11.79 -2.65 10.69
N GLY A 16 -11.45 -3.13 11.90
CA GLY A 16 -11.87 -4.46 12.36
C GLY A 16 -11.24 -5.60 11.57
N VAL A 17 -10.00 -5.44 11.11
CA VAL A 17 -9.33 -6.45 10.30
C VAL A 17 -8.06 -6.92 10.99
N LYS A 18 -7.57 -8.08 10.54
CA LYS A 18 -6.35 -8.69 11.05
C LYS A 18 -5.13 -7.85 10.68
N PHE A 19 -4.20 -7.71 11.61
CA PHE A 19 -2.91 -7.07 11.33
C PHE A 19 -2.01 -8.05 10.60
N GLU A 20 -1.55 -7.65 9.41
CA GLU A 20 -0.64 -8.46 8.61
C GLU A 20 0.55 -7.59 8.23
N PRO A 21 1.65 -7.65 9.00
CA PRO A 21 2.76 -6.73 8.84
C PRO A 21 3.43 -6.83 7.49
N SER A 22 4.03 -5.71 7.06
CA SER A 22 4.84 -5.62 5.84
C SER A 22 6.28 -5.41 6.27
N ALA A 23 7.09 -6.47 6.20
CA ALA A 23 8.48 -6.40 6.64
C ALA A 23 9.28 -5.40 5.80
N LEU A 24 10.18 -4.67 6.45
CA LEU A 24 10.95 -3.60 5.81
C LEU A 24 11.88 -4.09 4.71
N ASP A 25 12.30 -5.33 4.76
CA ASP A 25 13.18 -5.94 3.76
C ASP A 25 12.42 -6.63 2.62
N LEU A 26 11.10 -6.66 2.68
CA LEU A 26 10.28 -7.15 1.57
C LEU A 26 9.96 -6.00 0.62
N LYS A 27 9.43 -6.34 -0.54
CA LYS A 27 9.18 -5.39 -1.62
C LYS A 27 7.71 -5.09 -1.82
N VAL A 28 7.45 -3.93 -2.40
CA VAL A 28 6.14 -3.56 -2.94
C VAL A 28 6.30 -3.27 -4.43
N GLY A 29 5.22 -3.34 -5.20
CA GLY A 29 5.19 -2.81 -6.56
C GLY A 29 4.72 -1.37 -6.49
N ILE A 30 5.47 -0.43 -7.06
CA ILE A 30 5.13 0.98 -6.98
C ILE A 30 5.30 1.65 -8.34
N SER A 31 4.38 2.53 -8.71
CA SER A 31 4.51 3.29 -9.95
C SER A 31 5.45 4.48 -9.73
N LEU A 32 6.22 4.82 -10.77
CA LEU A 32 7.18 5.92 -10.69
C LEU A 32 6.52 7.28 -10.47
N ASP A 33 5.24 7.43 -10.84
CA ASP A 33 4.49 8.66 -10.64
C ASP A 33 4.48 9.09 -9.17
N ILE A 34 4.53 8.13 -8.27
CA ILE A 34 4.54 8.42 -6.83
C ILE A 34 5.83 9.11 -6.43
N LYS A 35 6.98 8.64 -6.95
CA LYS A 35 8.28 9.22 -6.62
C LYS A 35 8.39 10.66 -7.11
N GLU A 36 7.85 10.92 -8.28
CA GLU A 36 7.98 12.24 -8.90
C GLU A 36 7.21 13.31 -8.15
N LYS A 37 6.47 12.92 -7.10
CA LYS A 37 5.59 13.85 -6.39
C LYS A 37 4.72 14.62 -7.38
N SER A 38 4.54 14.03 -8.55
CA SER A 38 3.56 14.56 -9.49
C SER A 38 2.27 14.59 -8.70
N LYS A 39 1.51 15.59 -8.90
CA LYS A 39 0.31 15.80 -8.11
C LYS A 39 -0.80 14.89 -8.58
N SER A 40 -0.43 13.72 -9.13
CA SER A 40 -1.40 12.72 -9.53
C SER A 40 -2.10 12.18 -8.30
N GLU A 41 -3.39 12.28 -8.32
CA GLU A 41 -4.27 11.75 -7.30
C GLU A 41 -5.43 11.05 -7.98
N PRO A 42 -6.08 10.14 -7.30
CA PRO A 42 -5.79 9.65 -5.95
C PRO A 42 -4.64 8.64 -5.92
N ILE A 43 -4.13 8.39 -4.72
CA ILE A 43 -3.20 7.27 -4.49
C ILE A 43 -4.05 6.02 -4.30
N HIS A 44 -3.73 4.98 -5.04
CA HIS A 44 -4.39 3.67 -4.95
C HIS A 44 -3.42 2.64 -4.41
N ALA A 45 -3.91 1.74 -3.58
CA ALA A 45 -3.13 0.59 -3.14
C ALA A 45 -4.04 -0.62 -3.03
N LEU A 46 -3.48 -1.79 -3.33
CA LEU A 46 -4.16 -3.05 -3.11
C LEU A 46 -3.15 -4.09 -2.66
N ARG A 47 -3.62 -5.09 -1.92
CA ARG A 47 -2.73 -6.12 -1.38
C ARG A 47 -3.17 -7.51 -1.80
N HIS A 48 -2.30 -8.19 -2.56
CA HIS A 48 -2.42 -9.61 -2.84
C HIS A 48 -1.79 -10.42 -1.70
N PRO A 49 -1.98 -11.75 -1.67
CA PRO A 49 -1.30 -12.57 -0.67
C PRO A 49 0.22 -12.43 -0.73
N ILE A 50 0.87 -12.53 0.42
CA ILE A 50 2.32 -12.45 0.54
C ILE A 50 2.96 -13.60 -0.23
N THR A 51 4.02 -13.28 -0.98
CA THR A 51 4.88 -14.30 -1.61
C THR A 51 6.27 -14.22 -1.01
N SER A 52 7.22 -15.01 -1.53
CA SER A 52 8.53 -15.20 -0.89
C SER A 52 9.33 -13.90 -0.69
N ASP A 53 9.19 -12.91 -1.57
CA ASP A 53 9.98 -11.68 -1.49
C ASP A 53 9.15 -10.41 -1.61
N THR A 54 7.82 -10.51 -1.61
CA THR A 54 6.95 -9.36 -1.74
C THR A 54 5.84 -9.38 -0.71
N THR A 55 5.48 -8.18 -0.24
CA THR A 55 4.38 -7.99 0.69
C THR A 55 3.01 -8.22 0.07
N GLY A 56 2.94 -8.25 -1.26
CA GLY A 56 1.66 -8.28 -1.98
C GLY A 56 1.10 -6.91 -2.31
N TRP A 57 1.67 -5.84 -1.79
CA TRP A 57 1.20 -4.49 -2.04
C TRP A 57 1.59 -3.97 -3.42
N TYR A 58 0.62 -3.34 -4.10
CA TYR A 58 0.81 -2.61 -5.35
C TYR A 58 0.22 -1.22 -5.18
N ILE A 59 1.03 -0.20 -5.44
CA ILE A 59 0.70 1.20 -5.12
C ILE A 59 0.92 2.07 -6.37
N TRP A 60 -0.08 2.87 -6.72
CA TRP A 60 0.04 3.77 -7.87
C TRP A 60 -0.73 5.06 -7.60
N ALA A 61 -0.46 6.08 -8.41
CA ALA A 61 -1.15 7.37 -8.33
C ALA A 61 -1.77 7.69 -9.68
N GLY A 62 -2.99 8.21 -9.66
CA GLY A 62 -3.70 8.56 -10.89
C GLY A 62 -4.21 7.35 -11.64
N GLU A 63 -4.07 7.34 -12.95
CA GLU A 63 -4.61 6.28 -13.78
C GLU A 63 -3.78 5.01 -13.72
N TYR A 64 -4.47 3.88 -13.65
CA TYR A 64 -3.84 2.57 -13.72
C TYR A 64 -3.39 2.29 -15.15
N SER A 65 -2.25 1.62 -15.29
CA SER A 65 -1.77 1.12 -16.57
C SER A 65 -1.45 -0.37 -16.45
N ASP A 66 -1.78 -1.14 -17.48
CA ASP A 66 -1.41 -2.56 -17.54
C ASP A 66 -0.09 -2.79 -18.26
N GLU A 67 0.67 -1.73 -18.52
CA GLU A 67 1.99 -1.86 -19.12
C GLU A 67 2.90 -2.69 -18.23
N LYS A 68 3.76 -3.48 -18.86
CA LYS A 68 4.64 -4.43 -18.18
C LYS A 68 5.51 -3.78 -17.10
N ASP A 69 5.98 -2.55 -17.34
CA ASP A 69 6.90 -1.86 -16.45
C ASP A 69 6.21 -0.81 -15.58
N PHE A 70 4.87 -0.85 -15.51
CA PHE A 70 4.14 0.15 -14.72
C PHE A 70 4.54 0.11 -13.25
N PHE A 71 4.65 -1.08 -12.67
CA PHE A 71 5.08 -1.26 -11.30
C PHE A 71 6.55 -1.63 -11.27
N GLN A 72 7.31 -0.94 -10.41
CA GLN A 72 8.71 -1.25 -10.16
C GLN A 72 8.86 -1.76 -8.73
N PRO A 73 9.79 -2.68 -8.48
CA PRO A 73 9.99 -3.18 -7.12
C PRO A 73 10.68 -2.13 -6.24
N LEU A 74 10.19 -1.99 -5.01
CA LEU A 74 10.76 -1.08 -4.04
C LEU A 74 10.68 -1.74 -2.67
N HIS A 75 11.77 -1.73 -1.90
CA HIS A 75 11.74 -2.24 -0.54
C HIS A 75 10.87 -1.35 0.35
N VAL A 76 10.12 -1.96 1.25
CA VAL A 76 9.21 -1.23 2.15
C VAL A 76 9.93 -0.12 2.90
N VAL A 77 11.18 -0.34 3.29
CA VAL A 77 11.95 0.66 4.05
C VAL A 77 12.03 2.01 3.33
N HIS A 78 11.97 2.02 2.00
CA HIS A 78 12.05 3.26 1.22
C HIS A 78 10.70 3.92 0.99
N LEU A 79 9.60 3.25 1.31
CA LEU A 79 8.26 3.82 1.11
C LEU A 79 8.00 5.05 1.95
N GLU A 80 8.60 5.13 3.12
CA GLU A 80 8.44 6.29 3.99
C GLU A 80 8.88 7.57 3.27
N GLU A 81 9.93 7.46 2.44
CA GLU A 81 10.42 8.59 1.65
C GLU A 81 9.58 8.82 0.40
N TRP A 82 9.19 7.73 -0.29
CA TRP A 82 8.48 7.81 -1.57
C TRP A 82 7.00 8.17 -1.41
N CYS A 83 6.35 7.60 -0.40
CA CYS A 83 4.91 7.77 -0.23
C CYS A 83 4.53 7.61 1.24
N PRO A 84 4.83 8.61 2.08
CA PRO A 84 4.55 8.50 3.51
C PRO A 84 3.07 8.35 3.84
N LEU A 85 2.18 8.82 2.97
CA LEU A 85 0.74 8.73 3.22
C LEU A 85 0.22 7.30 3.26
N ILE A 86 0.86 6.37 2.54
CA ILE A 86 0.40 4.97 2.52
C ILE A 86 0.95 4.16 3.71
N PHE A 87 2.02 4.62 4.32
CA PHE A 87 2.74 3.84 5.32
C PHE A 87 1.86 3.32 6.47
N PRO A 88 0.92 4.12 7.03
CA PRO A 88 0.06 3.64 8.11
C PRO A 88 -0.84 2.47 7.72
N TYR A 89 -1.08 2.28 6.43
CA TYR A 89 -2.03 1.27 5.93
C TYR A 89 -1.35 -0.04 5.55
N LEU A 90 -0.04 -0.12 5.63
CA LEU A 90 0.71 -1.31 5.17
C LEU A 90 0.51 -2.56 6.03
N GLY A 91 -0.13 -2.42 7.18
CA GLY A 91 -0.47 -3.57 8.01
C GLY A 91 -1.83 -4.19 7.70
N LEU A 92 -2.58 -3.63 6.77
CA LEU A 92 -3.87 -4.20 6.36
C LEU A 92 -3.66 -5.55 5.68
N PRO A 93 -4.58 -6.52 5.87
CA PRO A 93 -4.37 -7.88 5.35
C PRO A 93 -4.53 -7.97 3.84
N ALA A 94 -4.06 -9.08 3.28
CA ALA A 94 -4.28 -9.40 1.87
C ALA A 94 -5.79 -9.29 1.57
N GLY A 95 -6.12 -8.76 0.40
CA GLY A 95 -7.50 -8.49 0.01
C GLY A 95 -7.95 -7.07 0.31
N SER A 96 -7.11 -6.26 0.94
CA SER A 96 -7.44 -4.86 1.24
C SER A 96 -7.16 -3.93 0.07
N ARG A 97 -7.99 -2.91 -0.07
CA ARG A 97 -7.77 -1.79 -1.00
C ARG A 97 -7.82 -0.48 -0.23
N VAL A 98 -6.99 0.47 -0.66
CA VAL A 98 -6.92 1.79 -0.06
C VAL A 98 -6.96 2.85 -1.16
N LEU A 99 -7.70 3.92 -0.93
CA LEU A 99 -7.70 5.10 -1.80
C LEU A 99 -7.45 6.31 -0.93
N ILE A 100 -6.45 7.11 -1.29
CA ILE A 100 -6.10 8.33 -0.56
C ILE A 100 -6.12 9.50 -1.52
N ALA A 101 -6.87 10.53 -1.19
CA ALA A 101 -6.99 11.74 -2.01
C ALA A 101 -6.87 12.97 -1.12
N GLU A 102 -6.84 14.13 -1.75
CA GLU A 102 -6.79 15.41 -1.04
C GLU A 102 -5.63 15.49 -0.03
N ASN A 103 -4.46 15.00 -0.46
CA ASN A 103 -3.23 15.00 0.32
C ASN A 103 -3.40 14.33 1.69
N GLY A 104 -4.23 13.29 1.73
CA GLY A 104 -4.47 12.52 2.95
C GLY A 104 -5.74 12.88 3.69
N ASP A 105 -6.45 13.94 3.27
CA ASP A 105 -7.70 14.34 3.93
C ASP A 105 -8.86 13.40 3.62
N TYR A 106 -8.77 12.66 2.51
CA TYR A 106 -9.77 11.67 2.15
C TYR A 106 -9.12 10.29 2.09
N VAL A 107 -9.65 9.34 2.84
CA VAL A 107 -9.16 7.95 2.85
C VAL A 107 -10.35 7.01 2.81
N ASP A 108 -10.29 6.02 1.91
CA ASP A 108 -11.26 4.95 1.85
C ASP A 108 -10.52 3.62 1.90
N VAL A 109 -11.02 2.69 2.72
CA VAL A 109 -10.43 1.36 2.87
C VAL A 109 -11.56 0.35 2.75
N TRP A 110 -11.38 -0.65 1.89
CA TRP A 110 -12.41 -1.70 1.73
C TRP A 110 -11.74 -3.03 1.40
N GLU A 111 -12.54 -4.09 1.51
CA GLU A 111 -12.09 -5.45 1.21
C GLU A 111 -12.49 -5.82 -0.20
N ASP A 112 -11.59 -6.46 -0.94
CA ASP A 112 -11.83 -6.97 -2.28
C ASP A 112 -11.30 -8.40 -2.34
N LEU A 113 -12.19 -9.36 -2.15
CA LEU A 113 -11.80 -10.77 -2.08
C LEU A 113 -11.24 -11.32 -3.40
N SER A 114 -11.51 -10.64 -4.53
CA SER A 114 -10.96 -11.07 -5.80
C SER A 114 -9.43 -11.00 -5.82
N LEU A 115 -8.83 -10.16 -4.96
CA LEU A 115 -7.38 -10.05 -4.86
C LEU A 115 -6.73 -11.32 -4.29
N LEU A 116 -7.51 -12.18 -3.66
CA LEU A 116 -7.00 -13.42 -3.06
C LEU A 116 -6.95 -14.57 -4.07
N ASP A 117 -7.55 -14.39 -5.23
CA ASP A 117 -7.70 -15.42 -6.28
C ASP A 117 -6.64 -15.29 -7.38
N ILE A 118 -5.39 -15.19 -7.01
CA ILE A 118 -4.32 -15.09 -8.01
C ILE A 118 -3.42 -16.30 -7.98
#